data_0e9bcda5cc4e460b893a299dcc986f08
#
_entry.id   0e9bcda5cc4e460b893a299dcc986f08
#
_cell.length_a   1.000
_cell.length_b   1.000
_cell.length_c   1.000
_cell.angle_alpha   90.00
_cell.angle_beta   90.00
_cell.angle_gamma   90.00
#
_symmetry.space_group_name_H-M   'P 1'
#
loop_
_entity.id
_entity.type
_entity.pdbx_description
1 polymer ?
#
loop_
_entity_poly.entity_id
_entity_poly.type
_entity_poly.pdbx_seq_one_letter_code
_entity_poly.pdbx_strand_id
1 'polypeptide(L)'
;EFIAAMTSFVKNPTEDKALMYGAVKKHGLMPRQVFPEGSVEKIADFMFDYQIEAPSWFKEHWEGHGNENWTQSGKPYKVAEKEKSYSDIGLEYALGTKKILGKNLMESIQKKGTLEALAFCNHQAIPLTDSMSTKFNASIKRVSDKNRNPKKKANTEELKYNAQFKKDLATKQEIKPVVIEKGNQVQFYYPIETNTMCLQCHGTQIKPEVQKQILKLYPNDLAVGYGENEVRGIWSITFTK
;
A
#
# COMPACT_ATOMS: atom_id res chain seq x y z
N GLU A 1 10.76 -31.55 -11.21
CA GLU A 1 11.85 -30.77 -11.88
C GLU A 1 11.57 -29.26 -11.85
N PHE A 2 10.40 -28.78 -12.29
CA PHE A 2 10.06 -27.35 -12.35
C PHE A 2 10.20 -26.63 -11.00
N ILE A 3 9.59 -27.17 -9.93
CA ILE A 3 9.65 -26.58 -8.58
C ILE A 3 11.10 -26.46 -8.08
N ALA A 4 11.87 -27.53 -8.26
CA ALA A 4 13.28 -27.54 -7.84
C ALA A 4 14.14 -26.53 -8.63
N ALA A 5 13.93 -26.43 -9.94
CA ALA A 5 14.61 -25.49 -10.81
C ALA A 5 14.28 -24.02 -10.42
N MET A 6 13.01 -23.71 -10.24
CA MET A 6 12.54 -22.39 -9.83
C MET A 6 13.10 -22.00 -8.45
N THR A 7 13.02 -22.92 -7.48
CA THR A 7 13.55 -22.71 -6.13
C THR A 7 15.06 -22.49 -6.15
N SER A 8 15.81 -23.27 -6.91
CA SER A 8 17.24 -23.12 -7.07
C SER A 8 17.63 -21.80 -7.72
N PHE A 9 16.88 -21.38 -8.76
CA PHE A 9 17.13 -20.11 -9.44
C PHE A 9 16.85 -18.90 -8.54
N VAL A 10 15.71 -18.87 -7.85
CA VAL A 10 15.32 -17.76 -6.98
C VAL A 10 16.29 -17.59 -5.80
N LYS A 11 16.75 -18.70 -5.21
CA LYS A 11 17.73 -18.68 -4.09
C LYS A 11 19.13 -18.23 -4.51
N ASN A 12 19.53 -18.55 -5.73
CA ASN A 12 20.84 -18.20 -6.27
C ASN A 12 20.76 -18.00 -7.79
N PRO A 13 20.29 -16.82 -8.25
CA PRO A 13 20.17 -16.53 -9.68
C PRO A 13 21.56 -16.45 -10.32
N THR A 14 21.76 -17.23 -11.38
CA THR A 14 22.96 -17.21 -12.21
C THR A 14 22.56 -17.34 -13.67
N GLU A 15 23.39 -16.88 -14.60
CA GLU A 15 23.07 -16.89 -16.04
C GLU A 15 22.88 -18.33 -16.57
N ASP A 16 23.68 -19.28 -16.06
CA ASP A 16 23.58 -20.69 -16.44
C ASP A 16 22.30 -21.37 -15.99
N LYS A 17 21.65 -20.87 -14.93
CA LYS A 17 20.35 -21.35 -14.45
C LYS A 17 19.16 -20.67 -15.07
N ALA A 18 19.37 -19.56 -15.78
CA ALA A 18 18.29 -18.79 -16.37
C ALA A 18 17.75 -19.48 -17.64
N LEU A 19 16.48 -19.83 -17.64
CA LEU A 19 15.80 -20.39 -18.83
C LEU A 19 15.35 -19.30 -19.83
N MET A 20 15.27 -18.04 -19.38
CA MET A 20 14.81 -16.90 -20.18
C MET A 20 15.98 -15.99 -20.58
N TYR A 21 16.87 -16.49 -21.43
CA TYR A 21 18.08 -15.75 -21.86
C TYR A 21 17.80 -14.37 -22.46
N GLY A 22 16.71 -14.23 -23.22
CA GLY A 22 16.30 -12.96 -23.79
C GLY A 22 15.94 -11.91 -22.73
N ALA A 23 15.27 -12.33 -21.66
CA ALA A 23 14.95 -11.47 -20.53
C ALA A 23 16.19 -11.05 -19.75
N VAL A 24 17.11 -11.97 -19.49
CA VAL A 24 18.39 -11.67 -18.83
C VAL A 24 19.21 -10.69 -19.65
N LYS A 25 19.29 -10.87 -20.97
CA LYS A 25 20.02 -9.97 -21.86
C LYS A 25 19.42 -8.56 -21.87
N LYS A 26 18.10 -8.44 -21.80
CA LYS A 26 17.37 -7.16 -21.88
C LYS A 26 17.30 -6.43 -20.55
N HIS A 27 17.11 -7.14 -19.45
CA HIS A 27 16.79 -6.58 -18.13
C HIS A 27 17.85 -6.85 -17.05
N GLY A 28 18.88 -7.62 -17.39
CA GLY A 28 19.87 -8.12 -16.42
C GLY A 28 19.38 -9.34 -15.65
N LEU A 29 20.29 -9.91 -14.87
CA LEU A 29 19.98 -11.04 -14.00
C LEU A 29 19.16 -10.56 -12.80
N MET A 30 18.15 -11.32 -12.42
CA MET A 30 17.33 -11.05 -11.23
C MET A 30 18.22 -10.97 -9.98
N PRO A 31 18.08 -9.94 -9.12
CA PRO A 31 18.83 -9.91 -7.86
C PRO A 31 18.38 -11.05 -6.94
N ARG A 32 19.32 -11.56 -6.14
CA ARG A 32 19.03 -12.61 -5.16
C ARG A 32 17.91 -12.15 -4.22
N GLN A 33 16.89 -12.99 -4.09
CA GLN A 33 15.76 -12.76 -3.18
C GLN A 33 15.84 -13.69 -1.98
N VAL A 34 15.51 -13.18 -0.80
CA VAL A 34 15.40 -13.98 0.42
C VAL A 34 13.93 -14.09 0.78
N PHE A 35 13.41 -15.30 0.79
CA PHE A 35 12.04 -15.61 1.17
C PHE A 35 12.01 -16.50 2.41
N PRO A 36 10.92 -16.50 3.19
CA PRO A 36 10.73 -17.48 4.26
C PRO A 36 10.84 -18.90 3.72
N GLU A 37 11.31 -19.82 4.55
CA GLU A 37 11.50 -21.22 4.17
C GLU A 37 10.19 -21.84 3.62
N GLY A 38 10.30 -22.57 2.52
CA GLY A 38 9.18 -23.22 1.85
C GLY A 38 8.25 -22.29 1.05
N SER A 39 8.46 -20.97 1.06
CA SER A 39 7.56 -20.04 0.33
C SER A 39 7.72 -20.17 -1.18
N VAL A 40 8.95 -20.28 -1.68
CA VAL A 40 9.22 -20.40 -3.12
C VAL A 40 8.69 -21.71 -3.64
N GLU A 41 8.88 -22.79 -2.91
CA GLU A 41 8.36 -24.12 -3.22
C GLU A 41 6.83 -24.11 -3.36
N LYS A 42 6.12 -23.50 -2.42
CA LYS A 42 4.66 -23.38 -2.44
C LYS A 42 4.15 -22.55 -3.62
N ILE A 43 4.85 -21.45 -3.93
CA ILE A 43 4.51 -20.61 -5.09
C ILE A 43 4.74 -21.39 -6.39
N ALA A 44 5.88 -22.07 -6.50
CA ALA A 44 6.22 -22.86 -7.68
C ALA A 44 5.25 -24.02 -7.89
N ASP A 45 4.85 -24.70 -6.82
CA ASP A 45 3.85 -25.76 -6.82
C ASP A 45 2.50 -25.24 -7.31
N PHE A 46 2.05 -24.12 -6.76
CA PHE A 46 0.83 -23.44 -7.21
C PHE A 46 0.90 -23.05 -8.69
N MET A 47 2.01 -22.47 -9.16
CA MET A 47 2.21 -22.09 -10.55
C MET A 47 2.22 -23.30 -11.51
N PHE A 48 2.66 -24.45 -11.03
CA PHE A 48 2.69 -25.70 -11.80
C PHE A 48 1.30 -26.33 -11.91
N ASP A 49 0.55 -26.36 -10.80
CA ASP A 49 -0.74 -27.06 -10.72
C ASP A 49 -1.91 -26.27 -11.29
N TYR A 50 -1.84 -24.94 -11.29
CA TYR A 50 -2.96 -24.08 -11.65
C TYR A 50 -2.66 -23.15 -12.83
N GLN A 51 -3.69 -22.90 -13.62
CA GLN A 51 -3.67 -21.85 -14.64
C GLN A 51 -3.74 -20.48 -13.94
N ILE A 52 -2.70 -19.67 -14.10
CA ILE A 52 -2.65 -18.32 -13.56
C ILE A 52 -3.33 -17.39 -14.56
N GLU A 53 -4.23 -16.53 -14.09
CA GLU A 53 -4.88 -15.54 -14.94
C GLU A 53 -3.82 -14.67 -15.63
N ALA A 54 -3.85 -14.66 -16.95
CA ALA A 54 -2.93 -13.86 -17.74
C ALA A 54 -3.27 -12.36 -17.56
N PRO A 55 -2.28 -11.47 -17.40
CA PRO A 55 -2.53 -10.04 -17.35
C PRO A 55 -3.18 -9.56 -18.65
N SER A 56 -4.02 -8.53 -18.58
CA SER A 56 -4.80 -8.01 -19.71
C SER A 56 -3.99 -7.69 -20.98
N TRP A 57 -2.72 -7.26 -20.79
CA TRP A 57 -1.81 -6.98 -21.90
C TRP A 57 -1.17 -8.21 -22.54
N PHE A 58 -1.28 -9.39 -21.92
CA PHE A 58 -0.58 -10.61 -22.34
C PHE A 58 -1.06 -11.09 -23.71
N LYS A 59 -2.36 -11.02 -23.97
CA LYS A 59 -2.95 -11.47 -25.25
C LYS A 59 -2.40 -10.67 -26.43
N GLU A 60 -2.40 -9.35 -26.35
CA GLU A 60 -1.85 -8.48 -27.39
C GLU A 60 -0.36 -8.72 -27.63
N HIS A 61 0.39 -8.90 -26.55
CA HIS A 61 1.82 -9.18 -26.61
C HIS A 61 2.08 -10.53 -27.28
N TRP A 62 1.31 -11.54 -26.95
CA TRP A 62 1.47 -12.89 -27.49
C TRP A 62 1.08 -12.99 -28.98
N GLU A 63 -0.02 -12.40 -29.37
CA GLU A 63 -0.48 -12.33 -30.76
C GLU A 63 0.57 -11.61 -31.66
N GLY A 64 1.23 -10.60 -31.14
CA GLY A 64 2.32 -9.90 -31.83
C GLY A 64 3.57 -10.75 -32.09
N HIS A 65 3.72 -11.90 -31.46
CA HIS A 65 4.81 -12.87 -31.69
C HIS A 65 4.44 -13.99 -32.67
N GLY A 66 3.25 -13.96 -33.27
CA GLY A 66 2.83 -14.93 -34.31
C GLY A 66 2.57 -16.34 -33.79
N ASN A 67 2.30 -16.51 -32.51
CA ASN A 67 2.12 -17.81 -31.86
C ASN A 67 0.65 -17.99 -31.45
N GLU A 68 -0.19 -18.45 -32.40
CA GLU A 68 -1.63 -18.59 -32.21
C GLU A 68 -2.05 -19.76 -31.29
N ASN A 69 -1.12 -20.66 -30.95
CA ASN A 69 -1.40 -21.93 -30.27
C ASN A 69 -0.89 -22.02 -28.84
N TRP A 70 -0.78 -20.88 -28.12
CA TRP A 70 -0.42 -20.96 -26.73
C TRP A 70 -1.59 -21.47 -25.88
N THR A 71 -1.40 -22.61 -25.24
CA THR A 71 -2.34 -23.16 -24.27
C THR A 71 -1.69 -23.19 -22.91
N GLN A 72 -2.36 -22.62 -21.94
CA GLN A 72 -1.91 -22.69 -20.55
C GLN A 72 -2.15 -24.09 -19.99
N SER A 73 -1.10 -24.75 -19.52
CA SER A 73 -1.21 -26.03 -18.83
C SER A 73 -1.69 -25.85 -17.40
N GLY A 74 -2.25 -26.89 -16.79
CA GLY A 74 -2.71 -26.89 -15.41
C GLY A 74 -4.22 -26.82 -15.24
N LYS A 75 -4.68 -26.95 -14.01
CA LYS A 75 -6.09 -26.90 -13.64
C LYS A 75 -6.58 -25.46 -13.59
N PRO A 76 -7.82 -25.16 -14.05
CA PRO A 76 -8.39 -23.84 -13.85
C PRO A 76 -8.39 -23.50 -12.35
N TYR A 77 -7.69 -22.44 -11.98
CA TYR A 77 -7.73 -21.93 -10.62
C TYR A 77 -8.98 -21.07 -10.45
N LYS A 78 -9.98 -21.63 -9.82
CA LYS A 78 -11.08 -20.83 -9.30
C LYS A 78 -10.62 -20.32 -7.93
N VAL A 79 -10.40 -19.02 -7.82
CA VAL A 79 -10.33 -18.36 -6.51
C VAL A 79 -11.64 -18.75 -5.82
N ALA A 80 -11.58 -19.63 -4.83
CA ALA A 80 -12.72 -19.76 -3.92
C ALA A 80 -12.96 -18.34 -3.40
N GLU A 81 -14.12 -17.76 -3.71
CA GLU A 81 -14.54 -16.48 -3.12
C GLU A 81 -14.65 -16.70 -1.62
N LYS A 82 -13.49 -16.58 -0.94
CA LYS A 82 -13.46 -16.56 0.49
C LYS A 82 -14.15 -15.25 0.87
N GLU A 83 -15.25 -15.35 1.57
CA GLU A 83 -15.90 -14.16 2.12
C GLU A 83 -14.82 -13.31 2.81
N LYS A 84 -14.68 -12.07 2.33
CA LYS A 84 -13.68 -11.16 2.89
C LYS A 84 -14.03 -10.89 4.34
N SER A 85 -13.07 -11.08 5.22
CA SER A 85 -13.25 -10.65 6.61
C SER A 85 -13.41 -9.13 6.68
N TYR A 86 -14.03 -8.61 7.73
CA TYR A 86 -14.12 -7.17 7.94
C TYR A 86 -12.75 -6.49 8.04
N SER A 87 -11.72 -7.23 8.46
CA SER A 87 -10.33 -6.80 8.42
C SER A 87 -9.85 -6.61 6.99
N ASP A 88 -10.12 -7.56 6.09
CA ASP A 88 -9.72 -7.48 4.68
C ASP A 88 -10.44 -6.32 3.95
N ILE A 89 -11.74 -6.15 4.23
CA ILE A 89 -12.55 -5.06 3.66
C ILE A 89 -11.99 -3.70 4.12
N GLY A 90 -11.75 -3.54 5.42
CA GLY A 90 -11.21 -2.30 5.97
C GLY A 90 -9.80 -1.97 5.44
N LEU A 91 -8.93 -2.99 5.28
CA LEU A 91 -7.61 -2.84 4.66
C LEU A 91 -7.73 -2.44 3.19
N GLU A 92 -8.62 -3.04 2.41
CA GLU A 92 -8.87 -2.66 1.02
C GLU A 92 -9.25 -1.18 0.90
N TYR A 93 -10.14 -0.70 1.77
CA TYR A 93 -10.57 0.70 1.79
C TYR A 93 -9.43 1.66 2.18
N ALA A 94 -8.68 1.32 3.22
CA ALA A 94 -7.54 2.10 3.67
C ALA A 94 -6.44 2.18 2.61
N LEU A 95 -6.00 1.02 2.10
CA LEU A 95 -4.91 0.91 1.14
C LEU A 95 -5.30 1.44 -0.25
N GLY A 96 -6.54 1.22 -0.69
CA GLY A 96 -7.09 1.80 -1.92
C GLY A 96 -7.09 3.33 -1.85
N THR A 97 -7.52 3.92 -0.74
CA THR A 97 -7.48 5.37 -0.53
C THR A 97 -6.04 5.88 -0.43
N LYS A 98 -5.14 5.16 0.27
CA LYS A 98 -3.71 5.48 0.35
C LYS A 98 -3.08 5.52 -1.04
N LYS A 99 -3.40 4.54 -1.91
CA LYS A 99 -2.88 4.45 -3.28
C LYS A 99 -3.25 5.68 -4.12
N ILE A 100 -4.51 6.09 -4.10
CA ILE A 100 -4.98 7.27 -4.85
C ILE A 100 -4.32 8.55 -4.34
N LEU A 101 -4.33 8.77 -3.02
CA LEU A 101 -3.69 9.95 -2.42
C LEU A 101 -2.18 9.98 -2.66
N GLY A 102 -1.51 8.85 -2.50
CA GLY A 102 -0.06 8.73 -2.70
C GLY A 102 0.36 8.97 -4.15
N LYS A 103 -0.37 8.39 -5.11
CA LYS A 103 -0.13 8.61 -6.54
C LYS A 103 -0.20 10.11 -6.88
N ASN A 104 -1.30 10.77 -6.54
CA ASN A 104 -1.50 12.19 -6.83
C ASN A 104 -0.47 13.08 -6.13
N LEU A 105 -0.13 12.78 -4.87
CA LEU A 105 0.91 13.50 -4.13
C LEU A 105 2.28 13.34 -4.81
N MET A 106 2.66 12.12 -5.16
CA MET A 106 3.95 11.84 -5.80
C MET A 106 4.07 12.52 -7.16
N GLU A 107 3.03 12.46 -7.98
CA GLU A 107 2.98 13.17 -9.25
C GLU A 107 3.11 14.68 -9.08
N SER A 108 2.47 15.26 -8.06
CA SER A 108 2.59 16.68 -7.76
C SER A 108 4.00 17.06 -7.34
N ILE A 109 4.64 16.26 -6.47
CA ILE A 109 6.03 16.49 -6.05
C ILE A 109 6.99 16.40 -7.25
N GLN A 110 6.84 15.38 -8.08
CA GLN A 110 7.74 15.15 -9.22
C GLN A 110 7.59 16.21 -10.31
N LYS A 111 6.36 16.64 -10.61
CA LYS A 111 6.08 17.59 -11.69
C LYS A 111 6.26 19.06 -11.28
N LYS A 112 5.97 19.39 -10.03
CA LYS A 112 5.83 20.78 -9.57
C LYS A 112 6.59 21.10 -8.26
N GLY A 113 7.21 20.10 -7.64
CA GLY A 113 7.94 20.25 -6.39
C GLY A 113 7.06 20.25 -5.14
N THR A 114 7.73 20.25 -3.98
CA THR A 114 7.09 20.07 -2.66
C THR A 114 6.13 21.21 -2.28
N LEU A 115 6.39 22.44 -2.71
CA LEU A 115 5.54 23.61 -2.40
C LEU A 115 4.15 23.48 -3.06
N GLU A 116 4.11 23.12 -4.33
CA GLU A 116 2.85 22.89 -5.06
C GLU A 116 2.12 21.65 -4.54
N ALA A 117 2.87 20.63 -4.13
CA ALA A 117 2.29 19.44 -3.51
C ALA A 117 1.59 19.76 -2.18
N LEU A 118 2.07 20.74 -1.40
CA LEU A 118 1.37 21.22 -0.21
C LEU A 118 0.04 21.90 -0.53
N ALA A 119 0.01 22.75 -1.57
CA ALA A 119 -1.23 23.36 -2.05
C ALA A 119 -2.23 22.30 -2.55
N PHE A 120 -1.74 21.32 -3.31
CA PHE A 120 -2.53 20.16 -3.72
C PHE A 120 -3.11 19.40 -2.52
N CYS A 121 -2.31 19.08 -1.50
CA CYS A 121 -2.80 18.40 -0.30
C CYS A 121 -3.87 19.21 0.44
N ASN A 122 -3.72 20.54 0.49
CA ASN A 122 -4.69 21.41 1.14
C ASN A 122 -6.06 21.34 0.45
N HIS A 123 -6.08 21.39 -0.87
CA HIS A 123 -7.31 21.49 -1.65
C HIS A 123 -7.91 20.12 -2.06
N GLN A 124 -7.08 19.11 -2.33
CA GLN A 124 -7.51 17.87 -2.98
C GLN A 124 -7.56 16.65 -2.04
N ALA A 125 -6.83 16.65 -0.92
CA ALA A 125 -6.76 15.47 -0.09
C ALA A 125 -8.10 15.10 0.59
N ILE A 126 -8.96 16.07 0.89
CA ILE A 126 -10.32 15.82 1.40
C ILE A 126 -11.23 15.34 0.27
N PRO A 127 -11.41 16.06 -0.86
CA PRO A 127 -12.24 15.60 -1.99
C PRO A 127 -11.88 14.19 -2.47
N LEU A 128 -10.59 13.87 -2.58
CA LEU A 128 -10.17 12.52 -2.96
C LEU A 128 -10.55 11.45 -1.92
N THR A 129 -10.44 11.78 -0.63
CA THR A 129 -10.89 10.86 0.43
C THR A 129 -12.41 10.66 0.37
N ASP A 130 -13.17 11.72 0.14
CA ASP A 130 -14.63 11.68 0.06
C ASP A 130 -15.10 10.91 -1.19
N SER A 131 -14.41 11.06 -2.32
CA SER A 131 -14.63 10.24 -3.51
C SER A 131 -14.45 8.74 -3.23
N MET A 132 -13.41 8.38 -2.46
CA MET A 132 -13.20 6.99 -2.06
C MET A 132 -14.24 6.51 -1.04
N SER A 133 -14.70 7.40 -0.15
CA SER A 133 -15.82 7.10 0.77
C SER A 133 -17.08 6.76 -0.01
N THR A 134 -17.40 7.53 -1.04
CA THR A 134 -18.54 7.25 -1.94
C THR A 134 -18.35 5.94 -2.69
N LYS A 135 -17.18 5.73 -3.27
CA LYS A 135 -16.85 4.51 -4.03
C LYS A 135 -17.03 3.23 -3.20
N PHE A 136 -16.61 3.26 -1.94
CA PHE A 136 -16.67 2.10 -1.06
C PHE A 136 -17.92 2.05 -0.19
N ASN A 137 -18.83 3.01 -0.34
CA ASN A 137 -19.99 3.15 0.54
C ASN A 137 -19.61 3.09 2.02
N ALA A 138 -18.58 3.82 2.42
CA ALA A 138 -17.98 3.82 3.75
C ALA A 138 -17.60 5.22 4.19
N SER A 139 -17.60 5.48 5.50
CA SER A 139 -17.00 6.70 6.04
C SER A 139 -15.50 6.48 6.22
N ILE A 140 -14.67 7.16 5.43
CA ILE A 140 -13.21 7.03 5.48
C ILE A 140 -12.61 8.32 6.02
N LYS A 141 -11.87 8.22 7.13
CA LYS A 141 -11.17 9.34 7.75
C LYS A 141 -9.69 9.00 7.94
N ARG A 142 -8.87 10.03 7.91
CA ARG A 142 -7.48 9.99 8.38
C ARG A 142 -7.37 10.95 9.53
N VAL A 143 -7.12 10.45 10.71
CA VAL A 143 -7.12 11.24 11.95
C VAL A 143 -5.80 11.09 12.69
N SER A 144 -5.47 12.06 13.53
CA SER A 144 -4.21 12.09 14.28
C SER A 144 -4.35 12.87 15.58
N ASP A 145 -3.52 12.54 16.55
CA ASP A 145 -3.27 13.36 17.74
C ASP A 145 -2.50 14.66 17.42
N LYS A 146 -1.62 14.59 16.40
CA LYS A 146 -0.92 15.74 15.83
C LYS A 146 -1.50 16.07 14.46
N ASN A 147 -2.67 16.70 14.42
CA ASN A 147 -3.35 17.01 13.18
C ASN A 147 -2.79 18.25 12.48
N ARG A 148 -2.64 18.20 11.16
CA ARG A 148 -2.37 19.37 10.31
C ARG A 148 -3.64 20.18 10.06
N ASN A 149 -4.69 19.49 9.64
CA ASN A 149 -6.01 20.07 9.41
C ASN A 149 -6.87 19.85 10.66
N PRO A 150 -7.48 20.90 11.27
CA PRO A 150 -8.35 20.76 12.43
C PRO A 150 -9.47 19.74 12.28
N LYS A 151 -10.02 19.59 11.06
CA LYS A 151 -11.06 18.59 10.74
C LYS A 151 -10.57 17.13 10.83
N LYS A 152 -9.27 16.91 11.03
CA LYS A 152 -8.64 15.58 11.14
C LYS A 152 -8.13 15.29 12.54
N LYS A 153 -8.59 16.04 13.55
CA LYS A 153 -8.34 15.75 14.95
C LYS A 153 -9.02 14.45 15.36
N ALA A 154 -8.27 13.55 15.97
CA ALA A 154 -8.79 12.29 16.46
C ALA A 154 -9.71 12.49 17.67
N ASN A 155 -10.80 11.72 17.77
CA ASN A 155 -11.66 11.65 18.94
C ASN A 155 -11.04 10.73 20.02
N THR A 156 -11.69 10.59 21.17
CA THR A 156 -11.17 9.81 22.31
C THR A 156 -10.90 8.34 21.95
N GLU A 157 -11.77 7.70 21.20
CA GLU A 157 -11.62 6.30 20.78
C GLU A 157 -10.48 6.17 19.76
N GLU A 158 -10.42 7.06 18.78
CA GLU A 158 -9.37 7.12 17.77
C GLU A 158 -7.99 7.40 18.40
N LEU A 159 -7.92 8.26 19.42
CA LEU A 159 -6.69 8.52 20.18
C LEU A 159 -6.17 7.27 20.90
N LYS A 160 -7.07 6.47 21.47
CA LYS A 160 -6.71 5.20 22.11
C LYS A 160 -5.98 4.27 21.14
N TYR A 161 -6.55 4.07 19.94
CA TYR A 161 -5.93 3.18 18.93
C TYR A 161 -4.69 3.80 18.30
N ASN A 162 -4.65 5.12 18.11
CA ASN A 162 -3.45 5.80 17.66
C ASN A 162 -2.28 5.59 18.64
N ALA A 163 -2.53 5.71 19.93
CA ALA A 163 -1.52 5.46 20.99
C ALA A 163 -1.10 3.99 21.02
N GLN A 164 -2.04 3.05 20.87
CA GLN A 164 -1.75 1.62 20.80
C GLN A 164 -0.80 1.32 19.63
N PHE A 165 -1.13 1.74 18.39
CA PHE A 165 -0.29 1.50 17.23
C PHE A 165 1.11 2.12 17.37
N LYS A 166 1.23 3.30 17.98
CA LYS A 166 2.54 3.89 18.30
C LYS A 166 3.37 3.00 19.21
N LYS A 167 2.74 2.44 20.25
CA LYS A 167 3.40 1.51 21.18
C LYS A 167 3.80 0.22 20.48
N ASP A 168 2.89 -0.39 19.70
CA ASP A 168 3.12 -1.66 19.02
C ASP A 168 4.29 -1.53 18.03
N LEU A 169 4.33 -0.44 17.26
CA LEU A 169 5.42 -0.18 16.33
C LEU A 169 6.76 0.04 17.06
N ALA A 170 6.76 0.81 18.16
CA ALA A 170 7.95 1.09 18.95
C ALA A 170 8.52 -0.20 19.61
N THR A 171 7.64 -1.15 19.97
CA THR A 171 8.03 -2.44 20.54
C THR A 171 8.21 -3.55 19.50
N LYS A 172 8.18 -3.19 18.19
CA LYS A 172 8.31 -4.13 17.06
C LYS A 172 7.31 -5.28 17.09
N GLN A 173 6.12 -5.03 17.62
CA GLN A 173 5.02 -5.98 17.55
C GLN A 173 4.39 -5.99 16.16
N GLU A 174 3.81 -7.13 15.80
CA GLU A 174 3.08 -7.24 14.54
C GLU A 174 1.88 -6.28 14.52
N ILE A 175 1.81 -5.41 13.54
CA ILE A 175 0.71 -4.48 13.37
C ILE A 175 -0.48 -5.19 12.73
N LYS A 176 -1.55 -5.32 13.50
CA LYS A 176 -2.83 -5.88 13.02
C LYS A 176 -3.92 -4.82 13.03
N PRO A 177 -4.81 -4.81 12.02
CA PRO A 177 -5.98 -3.94 12.06
C PRO A 177 -6.83 -4.18 13.33
N VAL A 178 -7.43 -3.12 13.84
CA VAL A 178 -8.45 -3.23 14.89
C VAL A 178 -9.82 -3.16 14.24
N VAL A 179 -10.65 -4.16 14.49
CA VAL A 179 -12.02 -4.28 13.98
C VAL A 179 -12.98 -4.35 15.16
N ILE A 180 -14.00 -3.49 15.15
CA ILE A 180 -15.02 -3.42 16.20
C ILE A 180 -16.39 -3.45 15.54
N GLU A 181 -17.18 -4.43 15.91
CA GLU A 181 -18.56 -4.54 15.44
C GLU A 181 -19.51 -3.82 16.42
N LYS A 182 -20.27 -2.87 15.91
CA LYS A 182 -21.30 -2.10 16.68
C LYS A 182 -22.64 -2.17 15.94
N GLY A 183 -23.49 -3.08 16.37
CA GLY A 183 -24.78 -3.32 15.69
C GLY A 183 -24.57 -3.73 14.24
N ASN A 184 -25.13 -2.96 13.30
CA ASN A 184 -24.99 -3.17 11.84
C ASN A 184 -23.78 -2.47 11.24
N GLN A 185 -22.91 -1.87 12.04
CA GLN A 185 -21.72 -1.15 11.57
C GLN A 185 -20.45 -1.85 12.03
N VAL A 186 -19.43 -1.74 11.22
CA VAL A 186 -18.06 -2.14 11.52
C VAL A 186 -17.21 -0.90 11.59
N GLN A 187 -16.47 -0.74 12.68
CA GLN A 187 -15.42 0.26 12.82
C GLN A 187 -14.07 -0.41 12.65
N PHE A 188 -13.25 0.18 11.80
CA PHE A 188 -11.93 -0.33 11.44
C PHE A 188 -10.88 0.75 11.67
N TYR A 189 -9.77 0.36 12.31
CA TYR A 189 -8.62 1.22 12.55
C TYR A 189 -7.33 0.58 12.06
N TYR A 190 -6.48 1.36 11.39
CA TYR A 190 -5.19 0.92 10.90
C TYR A 190 -4.19 2.07 10.87
N PRO A 191 -2.90 1.89 11.20
CA PRO A 191 -1.96 2.98 11.29
C PRO A 191 -1.60 3.58 9.94
N ILE A 192 -1.22 4.85 9.98
CA ILE A 192 -0.58 5.58 8.88
C ILE A 192 0.87 5.80 9.28
N GLU A 193 1.75 4.98 8.73
CA GLU A 193 3.18 5.05 8.98
C GLU A 193 3.86 6.04 8.03
N THR A 194 4.93 6.67 8.53
CA THR A 194 5.79 7.57 7.79
C THR A 194 6.87 6.81 7.03
N ASN A 195 7.26 7.36 5.90
CA ASN A 195 8.44 6.96 5.13
C ASN A 195 9.24 8.22 4.74
N THR A 196 10.39 8.06 4.10
CA THR A 196 11.27 9.15 3.65
C THR A 196 10.51 10.28 2.92
N MET A 197 9.58 9.93 2.03
CA MET A 197 8.78 10.92 1.28
C MET A 197 7.92 11.79 2.22
N CYS A 198 7.38 11.22 3.28
CA CYS A 198 6.54 11.93 4.25
C CYS A 198 7.31 13.02 4.99
N LEU A 199 8.61 12.79 5.22
CA LEU A 199 9.45 13.66 6.05
C LEU A 199 9.74 15.02 5.41
N GLN A 200 9.57 15.17 4.09
CA GLN A 200 9.70 16.46 3.43
C GLN A 200 8.74 17.53 3.99
N CYS A 201 7.58 17.09 4.51
CA CYS A 201 6.55 17.97 5.07
C CYS A 201 6.17 17.63 6.52
N HIS A 202 6.60 16.50 7.04
CA HIS A 202 6.24 16.01 8.39
C HIS A 202 7.45 15.70 9.26
N GLY A 203 8.67 15.81 8.74
CA GLY A 203 9.90 15.45 9.41
C GLY A 203 10.34 16.44 10.49
N THR A 204 11.51 16.15 11.08
CA THR A 204 12.21 17.03 12.04
C THR A 204 13.02 18.13 11.34
N GLN A 205 13.40 17.89 10.06
CA GLN A 205 14.21 18.82 9.26
C GLN A 205 13.43 19.18 7.98
N ILE A 206 12.51 20.12 8.11
CA ILE A 206 11.72 20.63 6.98
C ILE A 206 12.43 21.87 6.42
N LYS A 207 12.56 21.96 5.08
CA LYS A 207 13.13 23.14 4.42
C LYS A 207 12.37 24.40 4.82
N PRO A 208 13.07 25.54 5.09
CA PRO A 208 12.44 26.78 5.58
C PRO A 208 11.28 27.28 4.70
N GLU A 209 11.43 27.22 3.39
CA GLU A 209 10.38 27.61 2.44
C GLU A 209 9.14 26.71 2.52
N VAL A 210 9.34 25.40 2.75
CA VAL A 210 8.25 24.43 2.92
C VAL A 210 7.54 24.68 4.25
N GLN A 211 8.30 24.92 5.32
CA GLN A 211 7.74 25.22 6.64
C GLN A 211 6.92 26.52 6.63
N LYS A 212 7.43 27.58 5.98
CA LYS A 212 6.69 28.83 5.78
C LYS A 212 5.36 28.61 5.06
N GLN A 213 5.36 27.80 4.01
CA GLN A 213 4.14 27.49 3.27
C GLN A 213 3.17 26.63 4.09
N ILE A 214 3.68 25.69 4.90
CA ILE A 214 2.86 24.90 5.82
C ILE A 214 2.12 25.83 6.78
N LEU A 215 2.82 26.73 7.46
CA LEU A 215 2.23 27.67 8.43
C LEU A 215 1.24 28.63 7.77
N LYS A 216 1.47 29.03 6.52
CA LYS A 216 0.52 29.85 5.76
C LYS A 216 -0.79 29.12 5.49
N LEU A 217 -0.72 27.82 5.12
CA LEU A 217 -1.90 27.01 4.80
C LEU A 217 -2.57 26.43 6.05
N TYR A 218 -1.81 26.19 7.09
CA TYR A 218 -2.21 25.53 8.33
C TYR A 218 -1.58 26.22 9.54
N PRO A 219 -2.13 27.38 9.98
CA PRO A 219 -1.53 28.17 11.08
C PRO A 219 -1.34 27.39 12.39
N ASN A 220 -2.17 26.37 12.62
CA ASN A 220 -2.17 25.54 13.83
C ASN A 220 -1.66 24.11 13.52
N ASP A 221 -0.69 23.98 12.59
CA ASP A 221 -0.13 22.66 12.24
C ASP A 221 0.63 22.04 13.43
N LEU A 222 0.24 20.81 13.77
CA LEU A 222 0.92 19.99 14.78
C LEU A 222 1.65 18.78 14.15
N ALA A 223 1.48 18.54 12.84
CA ALA A 223 1.90 17.33 12.14
C ALA A 223 3.36 17.40 11.65
N VAL A 224 4.28 17.76 12.54
CA VAL A 224 5.72 17.85 12.27
C VAL A 224 6.52 17.10 13.34
N GLY A 225 7.82 16.90 13.10
CA GLY A 225 8.74 16.28 14.05
C GLY A 225 8.71 14.76 14.03
N TYR A 226 8.34 14.14 12.90
CA TYR A 226 8.35 12.68 12.72
C TYR A 226 9.69 12.20 12.16
N GLY A 227 10.07 10.97 12.57
CA GLY A 227 11.08 10.14 11.92
C GLY A 227 10.46 9.18 10.90
N GLU A 228 11.28 8.32 10.30
CA GLU A 228 10.81 7.20 9.48
C GLU A 228 10.21 6.10 10.34
N ASN A 229 9.25 5.37 9.79
CA ASN A 229 8.57 4.25 10.45
C ASN A 229 7.94 4.65 11.78
N GLU A 230 7.34 5.84 11.84
CA GLU A 230 6.54 6.29 12.97
C GLU A 230 5.05 6.36 12.60
N VAL A 231 4.18 6.11 13.56
CA VAL A 231 2.73 6.26 13.36
C VAL A 231 2.36 7.73 13.41
N ARG A 232 2.04 8.32 12.26
CA ARG A 232 1.63 9.71 12.11
C ARG A 232 0.14 9.95 12.38
N GLY A 233 -0.64 8.92 12.35
CA GLY A 233 -2.08 8.94 12.54
C GLY A 233 -2.67 7.58 12.18
N ILE A 234 -3.99 7.52 12.08
CA ILE A 234 -4.69 6.29 11.74
C ILE A 234 -5.74 6.52 10.64
N TRP A 235 -6.00 5.47 9.90
CA TRP A 235 -7.25 5.29 9.18
C TRP A 235 -8.34 4.98 10.21
N SER A 236 -9.44 5.72 10.15
CA SER A 236 -10.67 5.47 10.90
C SER A 236 -11.79 5.30 9.88
N ILE A 237 -12.25 4.07 9.72
CA ILE A 237 -13.18 3.70 8.67
C ILE A 237 -14.41 3.06 9.30
N THR A 238 -15.60 3.48 8.84
CA THR A 238 -16.87 2.87 9.27
C THR A 238 -17.65 2.45 8.04
N PHE A 239 -18.10 1.20 8.03
CA PHE A 239 -18.92 0.64 6.95
C PHE A 239 -20.01 -0.28 7.50
N THR A 240 -21.00 -0.60 6.69
CA THR A 240 -22.11 -1.51 7.03
C THR A 240 -21.68 -2.96 6.83
N LYS A 241 -22.21 -3.85 7.66
CA LYS A 241 -22.07 -5.31 7.51
C LYS A 241 -22.71 -5.82 6.23
#